data_71ece14e2ffb8bd671f2f7ec819e9b84
#
_entry.id   71ece14e2ffb8bd671f2f7ec819e9b84
#
_cell.length_a   1.000
_cell.length_b   1.000
_cell.length_c   1.000
_cell.angle_alpha   90.00
_cell.angle_beta   90.00
_cell.angle_gamma   90.00
#
_symmetry.space_group_name_H-M   'P 1'
#
loop_
_entity.id
_entity.type
_entity.pdbx_description
1 polymer ?
#
loop_
_entity_poly.entity_id
_entity_poly.type
_entity_poly.pdbx_seq_one_letter_code
_entity_poly.pdbx_strand_id
1 'polypeptide(L)'
;MLKEKILTIYNASKGRYGAPKIQQTLAAEGIKISIKRTYKLMKILGIKSITVKKFKPAASKSKVKNRENVLNRDFSTTNINQKWVTDITYIYTIKDGWCYLASVMDLFSKKIIGYSFSRNMTTELALQAVRNAVKSQCPSGPIILHSDLGSQYTSSEFQKYITESKISTHSFSGKGSPYDNACIASFHASLKKEEVNLAKYYDFNTARLSIFEYIESWYNRKRIHSSIGYITSQKCEDIARLSA
;
A
#
# COMPACT_ATOMS: atom_id res chain seq x y z
N MET A 1 20.64 1.11 27.89
CA MET A 1 21.18 1.16 26.50
C MET A 1 20.36 0.33 25.49
N LEU A 2 20.37 -1.05 25.45
CA LEU A 2 19.62 -1.80 24.44
C LEU A 2 18.10 -1.73 24.58
N LYS A 3 17.57 -1.83 25.81
CA LYS A 3 16.13 -1.68 26.08
C LYS A 3 15.61 -0.29 25.69
N GLU A 4 16.36 0.75 25.95
CA GLU A 4 16.04 2.14 25.58
C GLU A 4 15.97 2.29 24.05
N LYS A 5 16.95 1.75 23.30
CA LYS A 5 16.92 1.76 21.85
C LYS A 5 15.69 1.04 21.30
N ILE A 6 15.33 -0.13 21.83
CA ILE A 6 14.12 -0.86 21.47
C ILE A 6 12.88 0.02 21.71
N LEU A 7 12.81 0.69 22.85
CA LEU A 7 11.70 1.59 23.19
C LEU A 7 11.64 2.80 22.25
N THR A 8 12.78 3.40 21.93
CA THR A 8 12.88 4.51 20.97
C THR A 8 12.35 4.11 19.60
N ILE A 9 12.80 2.95 19.04
CA ILE A 9 12.34 2.45 17.76
C ILE A 9 10.83 2.13 17.79
N TYR A 10 10.36 1.52 18.88
CA TYR A 10 8.95 1.20 19.08
C TYR A 10 8.09 2.49 19.09
N ASN A 11 8.49 3.50 19.85
CA ASN A 11 7.79 4.78 19.94
C ASN A 11 7.84 5.56 18.61
N ALA A 12 8.98 5.59 17.93
CA ALA A 12 9.14 6.22 16.62
C ALA A 12 8.21 5.57 15.56
N SER A 13 7.93 4.28 15.70
CA SER A 13 6.96 3.56 14.86
C SER A 13 5.51 3.74 15.32
N LYS A 14 5.22 4.55 16.33
CA LYS A 14 3.92 4.66 17.00
C LYS A 14 3.39 3.27 17.43
N GLY A 15 4.27 2.40 17.92
CA GLY A 15 3.91 1.03 18.36
C GLY A 15 3.63 0.02 17.22
N ARG A 16 3.80 0.41 15.95
CA ARG A 16 3.47 -0.43 14.79
C ARG A 16 4.47 -1.57 14.56
N TYR A 17 5.73 -1.40 14.97
CA TYR A 17 6.77 -2.41 14.78
C TYR A 17 6.72 -3.52 15.82
N GLY A 18 6.77 -4.76 15.35
CA GLY A 18 7.03 -5.94 16.15
C GLY A 18 8.51 -6.33 16.12
N ALA A 19 8.87 -7.40 16.86
CA ALA A 19 10.24 -7.85 17.02
C ALA A 19 11.06 -8.00 15.73
N PRO A 20 10.52 -8.50 14.59
CA PRO A 20 11.28 -8.60 13.35
C PRO A 20 11.74 -7.23 12.81
N LYS A 21 10.84 -6.25 12.75
CA LYS A 21 11.20 -4.91 12.25
C LYS A 21 12.11 -4.14 13.21
N ILE A 22 11.87 -4.23 14.52
CA ILE A 22 12.76 -3.65 15.53
C ILE A 22 14.17 -4.24 15.40
N GLN A 23 14.28 -5.56 15.25
CA GLN A 23 15.57 -6.24 15.07
C GLN A 23 16.29 -5.75 13.81
N GLN A 24 15.58 -5.59 12.68
CA GLN A 24 16.17 -5.09 11.44
C GLN A 24 16.61 -3.61 11.57
N THR A 25 15.84 -2.78 12.27
CA THR A 25 16.24 -1.38 12.53
C THR A 25 17.50 -1.33 13.38
N LEU A 26 17.59 -2.17 14.43
CA LEU A 26 18.81 -2.28 15.25
C LEU A 26 20.01 -2.78 14.44
N ALA A 27 19.80 -3.74 13.53
CA ALA A 27 20.84 -4.25 12.65
C ALA A 27 21.38 -3.18 11.70
N ALA A 28 20.51 -2.33 11.18
CA ALA A 28 20.89 -1.16 10.36
C ALA A 28 21.72 -0.13 11.15
N GLU A 29 21.57 -0.07 12.49
CA GLU A 29 22.39 0.73 13.41
C GLU A 29 23.66 -0.01 13.89
N GLY A 30 24.01 -1.16 13.28
CA GLY A 30 25.19 -1.97 13.64
C GLY A 30 25.00 -2.88 14.89
N ILE A 31 23.80 -2.96 15.46
CA ILE A 31 23.52 -3.74 16.66
C ILE A 31 23.03 -5.15 16.27
N LYS A 32 23.89 -6.14 16.41
CA LYS A 32 23.58 -7.56 16.14
C LYS A 32 22.80 -8.19 17.31
N ILE A 33 21.54 -8.52 17.07
CA ILE A 33 20.64 -9.17 18.02
C ILE A 33 19.70 -10.14 17.30
N SER A 34 19.33 -11.25 17.94
CA SER A 34 18.34 -12.17 17.36
C SER A 34 16.90 -11.67 17.56
N ILE A 35 15.99 -12.05 16.65
CA ILE A 35 14.55 -11.76 16.76
C ILE A 35 13.99 -12.29 18.10
N LYS A 36 14.40 -13.50 18.51
CA LYS A 36 13.99 -14.12 19.79
C LYS A 36 14.38 -13.27 21.00
N ARG A 37 15.61 -12.73 21.03
CA ARG A 37 16.08 -11.83 22.10
C ARG A 37 15.37 -10.49 22.07
N THR A 38 15.14 -9.93 20.88
CA THR A 38 14.35 -8.70 20.70
C THR A 38 12.93 -8.88 21.26
N TYR A 39 12.26 -9.97 20.90
CA TYR A 39 10.93 -10.29 21.42
C TYR A 39 10.91 -10.43 22.96
N LYS A 40 11.91 -11.12 23.55
CA LYS A 40 12.04 -11.24 25.01
C LYS A 40 12.20 -9.88 25.70
N LEU A 41 13.00 -8.99 25.12
CA LEU A 41 13.19 -7.62 25.65
C LEU A 41 11.93 -6.80 25.52
N MET A 42 11.20 -6.88 24.41
CA MET A 42 9.89 -6.24 24.24
C MET A 42 8.90 -6.71 25.32
N LYS A 43 8.86 -8.02 25.60
CA LYS A 43 8.01 -8.58 26.68
C LYS A 43 8.39 -8.02 28.06
N ILE A 44 9.68 -7.91 28.36
CA ILE A 44 10.16 -7.31 29.62
C ILE A 44 9.77 -5.83 29.74
N LEU A 45 9.75 -5.10 28.60
CA LEU A 45 9.33 -3.70 28.54
C LEU A 45 7.79 -3.52 28.52
N GLY A 46 7.01 -4.60 28.54
CA GLY A 46 5.55 -4.55 28.46
C GLY A 46 4.99 -4.05 27.14
N ILE A 47 5.79 -4.08 26.05
CA ILE A 47 5.40 -3.57 24.74
C ILE A 47 5.15 -4.67 23.73
N LYS A 48 4.16 -4.44 22.85
CA LYS A 48 3.81 -5.33 21.72
C LYS A 48 3.31 -4.51 20.55
N SER A 49 3.43 -5.04 19.32
CA SER A 49 2.85 -4.38 18.14
C SER A 49 1.34 -4.17 18.32
N ILE A 50 0.88 -2.94 18.00
CA ILE A 50 -0.54 -2.54 18.08
C ILE A 50 -1.40 -3.11 16.96
N THR A 51 -0.82 -3.84 16.00
CA THR A 51 -1.54 -4.36 14.84
C THR A 51 -2.65 -5.35 15.24
N VAL A 52 -3.88 -5.11 14.78
CA VAL A 52 -5.06 -5.94 15.07
C VAL A 52 -5.30 -6.94 13.95
N LYS A 53 -5.54 -8.22 14.29
CA LYS A 53 -5.97 -9.24 13.32
C LYS A 53 -7.38 -8.94 12.82
N LYS A 54 -7.63 -9.13 11.52
CA LYS A 54 -8.83 -8.72 10.82
C LYS A 54 -9.82 -9.87 10.58
N PHE A 55 -11.10 -9.48 10.51
CA PHE A 55 -12.22 -10.21 9.91
C PHE A 55 -11.98 -10.43 8.41
N LYS A 56 -12.32 -11.62 7.87
CA LYS A 56 -12.26 -11.92 6.43
C LYS A 56 -13.61 -11.59 5.79
N PRO A 57 -13.70 -10.68 4.81
CA PRO A 57 -14.95 -10.46 4.09
C PRO A 57 -15.29 -11.65 3.19
N ALA A 58 -16.58 -11.89 2.96
CA ALA A 58 -17.06 -12.88 2.01
C ALA A 58 -16.79 -12.44 0.55
N ALA A 59 -16.49 -13.39 -0.33
CA ALA A 59 -16.25 -13.13 -1.73
C ALA A 59 -17.54 -12.66 -2.44
N SER A 60 -17.46 -11.59 -3.21
CA SER A 60 -18.54 -11.06 -4.03
C SER A 60 -18.64 -11.84 -5.36
N LYS A 61 -19.86 -12.19 -5.79
CA LYS A 61 -20.13 -12.82 -7.09
C LYS A 61 -20.48 -11.74 -8.10
N SER A 62 -19.53 -11.31 -8.92
CA SER A 62 -19.81 -10.43 -10.06
C SER A 62 -19.79 -11.18 -11.39
N LYS A 63 -20.75 -10.85 -12.29
CA LYS A 63 -20.78 -11.35 -13.69
C LYS A 63 -20.03 -10.33 -14.56
N VAL A 64 -18.72 -10.51 -14.75
CA VAL A 64 -17.92 -9.65 -15.64
C VAL A 64 -17.29 -10.51 -16.74
N LYS A 65 -17.23 -9.96 -17.98
CA LYS A 65 -16.56 -10.60 -19.12
C LYS A 65 -15.07 -10.80 -18.81
N ASN A 66 -14.53 -11.97 -19.20
CA ASN A 66 -13.11 -12.25 -19.04
C ASN A 66 -12.29 -11.20 -19.80
N ARG A 67 -11.34 -10.58 -19.11
CA ARG A 67 -10.33 -9.67 -19.66
C ARG A 67 -8.94 -10.28 -19.42
N GLU A 68 -7.96 -9.86 -20.21
CA GLU A 68 -6.64 -10.47 -20.21
C GLU A 68 -5.86 -10.17 -18.91
N ASN A 69 -5.27 -11.19 -18.30
CA ASN A 69 -4.35 -11.09 -17.19
C ASN A 69 -2.90 -11.10 -17.70
N VAL A 70 -2.45 -9.96 -18.21
CA VAL A 70 -1.08 -9.80 -18.75
C VAL A 70 -0.03 -9.91 -17.64
N LEU A 71 -0.34 -9.44 -16.43
CA LEU A 71 0.57 -9.50 -15.27
C LEU A 71 0.85 -10.95 -14.83
N ASN A 72 -0.15 -11.81 -14.91
CA ASN A 72 -0.09 -13.24 -14.60
C ASN A 72 0.73 -13.58 -13.34
N ARG A 73 0.54 -12.80 -12.26
CA ARG A 73 1.28 -12.90 -10.98
C ARG A 73 2.79 -12.68 -11.08
N ASP A 74 3.29 -12.24 -12.22
CA ASP A 74 4.69 -11.81 -12.33
C ASP A 74 4.85 -10.38 -11.79
N PHE A 75 5.08 -10.30 -10.48
CA PHE A 75 5.32 -9.04 -9.76
C PHE A 75 6.79 -8.58 -9.82
N SER A 76 7.64 -9.29 -10.56
CA SER A 76 9.05 -8.94 -10.72
C SER A 76 9.20 -7.67 -11.57
N THR A 77 10.10 -6.81 -11.17
CA THR A 77 10.45 -5.57 -11.86
C THR A 77 11.93 -5.29 -11.66
N THR A 78 12.56 -4.67 -12.63
CA THR A 78 13.98 -4.31 -12.59
C THR A 78 14.19 -2.83 -12.27
N ASN A 79 13.15 -2.00 -12.47
CA ASN A 79 13.18 -0.57 -12.18
C ASN A 79 11.78 -0.05 -11.82
N ILE A 80 11.71 1.19 -11.33
CA ILE A 80 10.46 1.91 -11.10
C ILE A 80 9.69 2.13 -12.40
N ASN A 81 8.37 2.33 -12.28
CA ASN A 81 7.47 2.68 -13.39
C ASN A 81 7.34 1.63 -14.51
N GLN A 82 7.66 0.36 -14.24
CA GLN A 82 7.41 -0.73 -15.19
C GLN A 82 6.01 -1.36 -15.00
N LYS A 83 5.66 -1.62 -13.76
CA LYS A 83 4.39 -2.26 -13.40
C LYS A 83 3.76 -1.55 -12.19
N TRP A 84 2.53 -1.11 -12.34
CA TRP A 84 1.71 -0.52 -11.29
C TRP A 84 0.52 -1.41 -10.98
N VAL A 85 0.10 -1.44 -9.73
CA VAL A 85 -1.13 -2.13 -9.30
C VAL A 85 -2.06 -1.14 -8.65
N THR A 86 -3.37 -1.29 -8.87
CA THR A 86 -4.40 -0.42 -8.30
C THR A 86 -5.56 -1.22 -7.74
N ASP A 87 -6.17 -0.69 -6.68
CA ASP A 87 -7.32 -1.30 -6.02
C ASP A 87 -8.04 -0.26 -5.15
N ILE A 88 -9.31 -0.53 -4.81
CA ILE A 88 -10.15 0.31 -3.95
C ILE A 88 -10.40 -0.39 -2.63
N THR A 89 -10.24 0.33 -1.52
CA THR A 89 -10.59 -0.16 -0.19
C THR A 89 -11.60 0.73 0.50
N TYR A 90 -12.33 0.16 1.47
CA TYR A 90 -13.42 0.80 2.21
C TYR A 90 -12.93 1.30 3.57
N ILE A 91 -13.37 2.49 3.97
CA ILE A 91 -13.04 3.10 5.25
C ILE A 91 -14.32 3.71 5.81
N TYR A 92 -14.68 3.32 7.04
CA TYR A 92 -15.90 3.79 7.68
C TYR A 92 -15.64 5.05 8.50
N THR A 93 -16.56 6.02 8.41
CA THR A 93 -16.64 7.21 9.25
C THR A 93 -18.00 7.27 9.95
N ILE A 94 -18.04 7.91 11.11
CA ILE A 94 -19.26 7.94 11.94
C ILE A 94 -20.36 8.76 11.26
N LYS A 95 -19.98 9.94 10.74
CA LYS A 95 -20.95 10.91 10.17
C LYS A 95 -21.27 10.61 8.70
N ASP A 96 -20.29 10.30 7.88
CA ASP A 96 -20.47 10.15 6.43
C ASP A 96 -20.65 8.69 5.99
N GLY A 97 -20.53 7.71 6.91
CA GLY A 97 -20.64 6.28 6.60
C GLY A 97 -19.41 5.76 5.83
N TRP A 98 -19.63 4.92 4.84
CA TRP A 98 -18.58 4.32 4.03
C TRP A 98 -17.96 5.34 3.08
N CYS A 99 -16.64 5.46 3.16
CA CYS A 99 -15.78 6.19 2.24
C CYS A 99 -14.81 5.24 1.55
N TYR A 100 -14.22 5.67 0.46
CA TYR A 100 -13.48 4.82 -0.46
C TYR A 100 -12.10 5.42 -0.77
N LEU A 101 -11.07 4.58 -0.70
CA LEU A 101 -9.70 4.94 -1.07
C LEU A 101 -9.28 4.11 -2.27
N ALA A 102 -9.08 4.75 -3.42
CA ALA A 102 -8.35 4.17 -4.54
C ALA A 102 -6.85 4.45 -4.38
N SER A 103 -6.02 3.45 -4.59
CA SER A 103 -4.56 3.56 -4.43
C SER A 103 -3.85 2.95 -5.62
N VAL A 104 -2.72 3.54 -6.02
CA VAL A 104 -1.81 3.02 -7.05
C VAL A 104 -0.44 2.80 -6.41
N MET A 105 0.10 1.60 -6.56
CA MET A 105 1.41 1.20 -6.06
C MET A 105 2.36 0.86 -7.20
N ASP A 106 3.56 1.36 -7.14
CA ASP A 106 4.67 0.90 -7.96
C ASP A 106 5.21 -0.44 -7.44
N LEU A 107 5.34 -1.44 -8.33
CA LEU A 107 5.73 -2.79 -7.92
C LEU A 107 7.21 -2.93 -7.59
N PHE A 108 8.07 -2.04 -8.06
CA PHE A 108 9.50 -2.06 -7.71
C PHE A 108 9.72 -1.53 -6.29
N SER A 109 9.34 -0.30 -6.07
CA SER A 109 9.59 0.42 -4.82
C SER A 109 8.59 0.09 -3.69
N LYS A 110 7.45 -0.53 -4.03
CA LYS A 110 6.27 -0.72 -3.14
C LYS A 110 5.69 0.60 -2.62
N LYS A 111 6.05 1.72 -3.23
CA LYS A 111 5.56 3.06 -2.91
C LYS A 111 4.12 3.24 -3.38
N ILE A 112 3.29 3.88 -2.57
CA ILE A 112 2.01 4.41 -3.03
C ILE A 112 2.30 5.72 -3.76
N ILE A 113 2.18 5.68 -5.07
CA ILE A 113 2.57 6.76 -5.99
C ILE A 113 1.41 7.65 -6.39
N GLY A 114 0.18 7.19 -6.17
CA GLY A 114 -1.03 7.95 -6.39
C GLY A 114 -2.19 7.37 -5.59
N TYR A 115 -3.09 8.22 -5.14
CA TYR A 115 -4.32 7.81 -4.45
C TYR A 115 -5.37 8.91 -4.54
N SER A 116 -6.62 8.52 -4.30
CA SER A 116 -7.76 9.41 -4.18
C SER A 116 -8.72 8.88 -3.12
N PHE A 117 -9.34 9.78 -2.36
CA PHE A 117 -10.29 9.45 -1.30
C PHE A 117 -11.62 10.16 -1.54
N SER A 118 -12.74 9.43 -1.53
CA SER A 118 -14.08 9.95 -1.84
C SER A 118 -15.16 9.31 -0.97
N ARG A 119 -16.30 10.01 -0.85
CA ARG A 119 -17.53 9.46 -0.26
C ARG A 119 -18.22 8.46 -1.20
N ASN A 120 -17.92 8.51 -2.50
CA ASN A 120 -18.58 7.69 -3.51
C ASN A 120 -17.56 6.81 -4.24
N MET A 121 -17.91 5.54 -4.47
CA MET A 121 -17.11 4.58 -5.23
C MET A 121 -17.43 4.69 -6.72
N THR A 122 -16.87 5.72 -7.36
CA THR A 122 -17.10 6.04 -8.78
C THR A 122 -15.88 5.69 -9.66
N THR A 123 -16.07 5.70 -10.98
CA THR A 123 -14.94 5.62 -11.93
C THR A 123 -13.96 6.76 -11.72
N GLU A 124 -14.45 7.99 -11.46
CA GLU A 124 -13.62 9.16 -11.22
C GLU A 124 -12.68 8.99 -10.01
N LEU A 125 -13.10 8.28 -8.96
CA LEU A 125 -12.22 7.94 -7.83
C LEU A 125 -10.98 7.17 -8.29
N ALA A 126 -11.16 6.14 -9.11
CA ALA A 126 -10.07 5.33 -9.64
C ALA A 126 -9.19 6.12 -10.64
N LEU A 127 -9.83 6.87 -11.54
CA LEU A 127 -9.15 7.76 -12.50
C LEU A 127 -8.27 8.80 -11.80
N GLN A 128 -8.79 9.46 -10.77
CA GLN A 128 -8.04 10.48 -10.04
C GLN A 128 -6.81 9.87 -9.34
N ALA A 129 -6.91 8.66 -8.80
CA ALA A 129 -5.76 7.97 -8.22
C ALA A 129 -4.66 7.70 -9.27
N VAL A 130 -5.04 7.25 -10.46
CA VAL A 130 -4.11 6.98 -11.58
C VAL A 130 -3.54 8.29 -12.14
N ARG A 131 -4.35 9.34 -12.33
CA ARG A 131 -3.86 10.67 -12.74
C ARG A 131 -2.82 11.22 -11.76
N ASN A 132 -3.06 11.08 -10.46
CA ASN A 132 -2.11 11.49 -9.43
C ASN A 132 -0.80 10.69 -9.53
N ALA A 133 -0.88 9.38 -9.80
CA ALA A 133 0.30 8.53 -10.01
C ALA A 133 1.11 8.97 -11.24
N VAL A 134 0.45 9.18 -12.39
CA VAL A 134 1.10 9.65 -13.62
C VAL A 134 1.77 11.01 -13.40
N LYS A 135 1.07 11.94 -12.73
CA LYS A 135 1.59 13.27 -12.42
C LYS A 135 2.80 13.22 -11.48
N SER A 136 2.76 12.37 -10.46
CA SER A 136 3.85 12.29 -9.46
C SER A 136 5.09 11.59 -9.98
N GLN A 137 4.90 10.60 -10.86
CA GLN A 137 6.01 9.78 -11.37
C GLN A 137 6.59 10.27 -12.67
N CYS A 138 5.83 11.02 -13.48
CA CYS A 138 6.24 11.50 -14.82
C CYS A 138 6.92 10.39 -15.64
N PRO A 139 6.29 9.22 -15.84
CA PRO A 139 6.94 8.07 -16.48
C PRO A 139 7.39 8.38 -17.90
N SER A 140 8.58 7.94 -18.28
CA SER A 140 9.13 8.12 -19.62
C SER A 140 8.81 6.96 -20.57
N GLY A 141 8.58 5.76 -20.01
CA GLY A 141 8.34 4.53 -20.77
C GLY A 141 6.93 3.95 -20.59
N PRO A 142 6.67 2.82 -21.24
CA PRO A 142 5.40 2.11 -21.16
C PRO A 142 5.21 1.48 -19.77
N ILE A 143 3.97 1.53 -19.26
CA ILE A 143 3.60 1.00 -17.94
C ILE A 143 2.53 -0.07 -18.11
N ILE A 144 2.65 -1.17 -17.39
CA ILE A 144 1.56 -2.13 -17.18
C ILE A 144 0.80 -1.69 -15.91
N LEU A 145 -0.47 -1.32 -16.05
CA LEU A 145 -1.36 -1.09 -14.90
C LEU A 145 -2.21 -2.33 -14.69
N HIS A 146 -2.17 -2.90 -13.49
CA HIS A 146 -2.99 -4.06 -13.14
C HIS A 146 -4.06 -3.68 -12.12
N SER A 147 -5.31 -4.12 -12.35
CA SER A 147 -6.45 -3.91 -11.47
C SER A 147 -7.29 -5.19 -11.32
N ASP A 148 -8.25 -5.15 -10.40
CA ASP A 148 -9.34 -6.14 -10.42
C ASP A 148 -10.35 -5.87 -11.56
N LEU A 149 -11.37 -6.72 -11.65
CA LEU A 149 -12.48 -6.58 -12.61
C LEU A 149 -13.60 -5.67 -12.10
N GLY A 150 -13.32 -4.75 -11.17
CA GLY A 150 -14.30 -3.79 -10.67
C GLY A 150 -14.89 -2.93 -11.79
N SER A 151 -16.18 -2.55 -11.66
CA SER A 151 -16.87 -1.73 -12.66
C SER A 151 -16.18 -0.38 -12.90
N GLN A 152 -15.49 0.16 -11.91
CA GLN A 152 -14.72 1.40 -12.00
C GLN A 152 -13.57 1.28 -13.02
N TYR A 153 -12.85 0.16 -13.00
CA TYR A 153 -11.71 -0.11 -13.87
C TYR A 153 -12.13 -0.62 -15.26
N THR A 154 -13.32 -1.23 -15.37
CA THR A 154 -13.82 -1.78 -16.64
C THR A 154 -14.69 -0.80 -17.43
N SER A 155 -14.96 0.38 -16.88
CA SER A 155 -15.77 1.42 -17.53
C SER A 155 -15.12 1.97 -18.82
N SER A 156 -15.94 2.42 -19.77
CA SER A 156 -15.45 3.02 -21.01
C SER A 156 -14.59 4.27 -20.77
N GLU A 157 -14.98 5.08 -19.78
CA GLU A 157 -14.25 6.28 -19.39
C GLU A 157 -12.84 5.96 -18.88
N PHE A 158 -12.69 4.93 -18.02
CA PHE A 158 -11.40 4.48 -17.54
C PHE A 158 -10.53 3.94 -18.67
N GLN A 159 -11.11 3.11 -19.57
CA GLN A 159 -10.39 2.55 -20.71
C GLN A 159 -9.94 3.64 -21.68
N LYS A 160 -10.78 4.66 -21.93
CA LYS A 160 -10.41 5.82 -22.77
C LYS A 160 -9.18 6.52 -22.18
N TYR A 161 -9.18 6.80 -20.88
CA TYR A 161 -8.02 7.43 -20.22
C TYR A 161 -6.75 6.59 -20.35
N ILE A 162 -6.83 5.25 -20.15
CA ILE A 162 -5.68 4.36 -20.33
C ILE A 162 -5.11 4.48 -21.74
N THR A 163 -5.97 4.45 -22.77
CA THR A 163 -5.55 4.55 -24.19
C THR A 163 -4.89 5.90 -24.50
N GLU A 164 -5.34 6.98 -23.87
CA GLU A 164 -4.82 8.34 -24.07
C GLU A 164 -3.60 8.67 -23.20
N SER A 165 -3.30 7.83 -22.21
CA SER A 165 -2.21 8.03 -21.25
C SER A 165 -0.92 7.29 -21.65
N LYS A 166 0.14 7.43 -20.85
CA LYS A 166 1.38 6.65 -21.00
C LYS A 166 1.29 5.21 -20.50
N ILE A 167 0.11 4.76 -20.06
CA ILE A 167 -0.13 3.40 -19.64
C ILE A 167 -0.34 2.54 -20.89
N SER A 168 0.64 1.71 -21.22
CA SER A 168 0.64 0.93 -22.46
C SER A 168 -0.31 -0.27 -22.41
N THR A 169 -0.53 -0.83 -21.23
CA THR A 169 -1.30 -2.07 -21.07
C THR A 169 -2.10 -2.04 -19.76
N HIS A 170 -3.40 -2.30 -19.87
CA HIS A 170 -4.25 -2.55 -18.72
C HIS A 170 -4.45 -4.06 -18.54
N SER A 171 -3.88 -4.59 -17.49
CA SER A 171 -3.97 -5.99 -17.07
C SER A 171 -5.04 -6.17 -16.01
N PHE A 172 -5.76 -7.28 -16.02
CA PHE A 172 -6.85 -7.56 -15.09
C PHE A 172 -6.62 -8.85 -14.31
N SER A 173 -6.99 -8.84 -13.02
CA SER A 173 -7.02 -10.07 -12.21
C SER A 173 -8.00 -11.07 -12.79
N GLY A 174 -7.64 -12.36 -12.75
CA GLY A 174 -8.56 -13.43 -13.06
C GLY A 174 -9.76 -13.43 -12.11
N LYS A 175 -10.93 -13.86 -12.61
CA LYS A 175 -12.16 -13.92 -11.81
C LYS A 175 -11.96 -14.82 -10.58
N GLY A 176 -12.19 -14.28 -9.39
CA GLY A 176 -12.05 -15.01 -8.15
C GLY A 176 -10.60 -15.30 -7.72
N SER A 177 -9.62 -14.64 -8.33
CA SER A 177 -8.18 -14.80 -8.05
C SER A 177 -7.62 -13.65 -7.20
N PRO A 178 -7.82 -13.63 -5.86
CA PRO A 178 -7.37 -12.52 -5.01
C PRO A 178 -5.84 -12.38 -4.95
N TYR A 179 -5.11 -13.43 -5.32
CA TYR A 179 -3.65 -13.43 -5.38
C TYR A 179 -3.08 -12.63 -6.55
N ASP A 180 -3.88 -12.36 -7.57
CA ASP A 180 -3.43 -11.62 -8.77
C ASP A 180 -3.13 -10.15 -8.43
N ASN A 181 -3.74 -9.61 -7.36
CA ASN A 181 -3.51 -8.25 -6.88
C ASN A 181 -2.93 -8.22 -5.44
N ALA A 182 -2.13 -9.24 -5.07
CA ALA A 182 -1.66 -9.45 -3.71
C ALA A 182 -0.81 -8.29 -3.15
N CYS A 183 -0.05 -7.58 -3.99
CA CYS A 183 0.82 -6.50 -3.55
C CYS A 183 0.03 -5.32 -2.97
N ILE A 184 -0.98 -4.83 -3.69
CA ILE A 184 -1.81 -3.71 -3.22
C ILE A 184 -2.74 -4.16 -2.08
N ALA A 185 -3.23 -5.41 -2.10
CA ALA A 185 -3.98 -5.98 -0.99
C ALA A 185 -3.17 -6.02 0.31
N SER A 186 -1.86 -6.28 0.23
CA SER A 186 -0.93 -6.22 1.37
C SER A 186 -0.80 -4.81 1.94
N PHE A 187 -0.77 -3.78 1.07
CA PHE A 187 -0.81 -2.38 1.50
C PHE A 187 -2.11 -2.07 2.24
N HIS A 188 -3.27 -2.40 1.64
CA HIS A 188 -4.57 -2.16 2.28
C HIS A 188 -4.70 -2.89 3.62
N ALA A 189 -4.16 -4.11 3.72
CA ALA A 189 -4.12 -4.83 4.99
C ALA A 189 -3.23 -4.14 6.04
N SER A 190 -2.10 -3.57 5.61
CA SER A 190 -1.22 -2.78 6.49
C SER A 190 -1.90 -1.50 6.96
N LEU A 191 -2.48 -0.72 6.04
CA LEU A 191 -3.25 0.49 6.34
C LEU A 191 -4.35 0.20 7.36
N LYS A 192 -5.14 -0.86 7.13
CA LYS A 192 -6.23 -1.23 8.04
C LYS A 192 -5.73 -1.64 9.43
N LYS A 193 -4.66 -2.45 9.51
CA LYS A 193 -4.12 -2.94 10.79
C LYS A 193 -3.37 -1.88 11.58
N GLU A 194 -2.67 -0.98 10.89
CA GLU A 194 -1.75 -0.03 11.50
C GLU A 194 -2.40 1.35 11.73
N GLU A 195 -3.56 1.62 11.12
CA GLU A 195 -4.25 2.92 11.20
C GLU A 195 -5.77 2.76 11.32
N VAL A 196 -6.48 2.32 10.26
CA VAL A 196 -7.94 2.41 10.15
C VAL A 196 -8.69 1.66 11.25
N ASN A 197 -8.23 0.46 11.63
CA ASN A 197 -8.91 -0.35 12.67
C ASN A 197 -8.60 0.14 14.09
N LEU A 198 -7.67 1.05 14.26
CA LEU A 198 -7.26 1.62 15.54
C LEU A 198 -7.92 2.98 15.78
N ALA A 199 -8.36 3.66 14.73
CA ALA A 199 -8.98 4.97 14.77
C ALA A 199 -10.50 4.88 14.61
N LYS A 200 -11.21 5.84 15.24
CA LYS A 200 -12.63 6.12 14.97
C LYS A 200 -12.70 7.48 14.30
N TYR A 201 -12.83 7.49 12.98
CA TYR A 201 -12.95 8.74 12.24
C TYR A 201 -14.35 9.32 12.41
N TYR A 202 -14.43 10.58 12.84
CA TYR A 202 -15.72 11.24 12.98
C TYR A 202 -16.36 11.49 11.62
N ASP A 203 -15.63 12.07 10.68
CA ASP A 203 -16.10 12.44 9.35
C ASP A 203 -15.07 12.15 8.24
N PHE A 204 -15.46 12.44 7.01
CA PHE A 204 -14.64 12.32 5.81
C PHE A 204 -13.32 13.09 5.91
N ASN A 205 -13.33 14.32 6.43
CA ASN A 205 -12.12 15.15 6.47
C ASN A 205 -11.10 14.61 7.48
N THR A 206 -11.57 14.16 8.64
CA THR A 206 -10.72 13.51 9.65
C THR A 206 -10.06 12.24 9.09
N ALA A 207 -10.86 11.39 8.43
CA ALA A 207 -10.34 10.18 7.79
C ALA A 207 -9.31 10.53 6.68
N ARG A 208 -9.62 11.51 5.83
CA ARG A 208 -8.75 11.96 4.73
C ARG A 208 -7.39 12.41 5.23
N LEU A 209 -7.34 13.23 6.28
CA LEU A 209 -6.08 13.72 6.86
C LEU A 209 -5.24 12.58 7.45
N SER A 210 -5.86 11.69 8.22
CA SER A 210 -5.17 10.55 8.83
C SER A 210 -4.61 9.59 7.77
N ILE A 211 -5.36 9.32 6.70
CA ILE A 211 -4.93 8.47 5.59
C ILE A 211 -3.79 9.12 4.83
N PHE A 212 -3.88 10.43 4.56
CA PHE A 212 -2.81 11.20 3.93
C PHE A 212 -1.52 11.11 4.76
N GLU A 213 -1.60 11.39 6.08
CA GLU A 213 -0.45 11.28 6.98
C GLU A 213 0.13 9.85 7.00
N TYR A 214 -0.75 8.83 7.04
CA TYR A 214 -0.31 7.45 7.02
C TYR A 214 0.44 7.10 5.72
N ILE A 215 -0.07 7.48 4.55
CA ILE A 215 0.54 7.15 3.27
C ILE A 215 1.85 7.92 3.09
N GLU A 216 1.81 9.26 3.23
CA GLU A 216 2.94 10.11 2.87
C GLU A 216 4.05 10.08 3.92
N SER A 217 3.69 10.21 5.21
CA SER A 217 4.70 10.33 6.26
C SER A 217 5.15 8.99 6.81
N TRP A 218 4.24 8.02 6.92
CA TRP A 218 4.58 6.73 7.52
C TRP A 218 4.90 5.66 6.48
N TYR A 219 3.93 5.27 5.65
CA TYR A 219 4.06 4.13 4.74
C TYR A 219 5.19 4.31 3.73
N ASN A 220 5.21 5.44 3.03
CA ASN A 220 6.20 5.70 2.00
C ASN A 220 7.59 6.03 2.55
N ARG A 221 7.70 6.81 3.65
CA ARG A 221 8.97 7.41 4.08
C ARG A 221 9.60 6.78 5.33
N LYS A 222 8.83 6.15 6.21
CA LYS A 222 9.35 5.62 7.49
C LYS A 222 9.21 4.11 7.64
N ARG A 223 8.17 3.53 7.04
CA ARG A 223 7.90 2.12 7.15
C ARG A 223 8.90 1.30 6.33
N ILE A 224 9.65 0.41 6.97
CA ILE A 224 10.54 -0.53 6.27
C ILE A 224 9.75 -1.73 5.73
N HIS A 225 10.15 -2.22 4.55
CA HIS A 225 9.50 -3.32 3.84
C HIS A 225 10.45 -4.49 3.62
N SER A 226 10.05 -5.67 4.09
CA SER A 226 10.88 -6.89 3.93
C SER A 226 11.10 -7.29 2.47
N SER A 227 10.11 -7.02 1.60
CA SER A 227 10.19 -7.38 0.17
C SER A 227 11.19 -6.54 -0.64
N ILE A 228 11.70 -5.44 -0.09
CA ILE A 228 12.70 -4.57 -0.70
C ILE A 228 13.92 -4.38 0.22
N GLY A 229 14.30 -5.44 0.95
CA GLY A 229 15.51 -5.43 1.78
C GLY A 229 15.43 -4.60 3.06
N TYR A 230 14.23 -4.42 3.63
CA TYR A 230 14.00 -3.64 4.86
C TYR A 230 14.42 -2.17 4.76
N ILE A 231 14.37 -1.59 3.58
CA ILE A 231 14.43 -0.15 3.37
C ILE A 231 13.02 0.44 3.24
N THR A 232 12.89 1.77 3.23
CA THR A 232 11.61 2.44 2.97
C THR A 232 11.32 2.47 1.47
N SER A 233 10.05 2.57 1.10
CA SER A 233 9.64 2.70 -0.30
C SER A 233 10.24 3.93 -0.96
N GLN A 234 10.31 5.06 -0.23
CA GLN A 234 10.95 6.29 -0.74
C GLN A 234 12.44 6.07 -1.01
N LYS A 235 13.18 5.47 -0.06
CA LYS A 235 14.61 5.20 -0.26
C LYS A 235 14.87 4.26 -1.44
N CYS A 236 13.99 3.26 -1.64
CA CYS A 236 14.09 2.36 -2.79
C CYS A 236 13.91 3.13 -4.11
N GLU A 237 12.93 4.02 -4.20
CA GLU A 237 12.72 4.88 -5.37
C GLU A 237 13.89 5.84 -5.60
N ASP A 238 14.39 6.48 -4.53
CA ASP A 238 15.53 7.42 -4.63
C ASP A 238 16.78 6.73 -5.20
N ILE A 239 17.09 5.51 -4.74
CA ILE A 239 18.20 4.70 -5.28
C ILE A 239 17.98 4.40 -6.76
N ALA A 240 16.76 3.96 -7.15
CA ALA A 240 16.45 3.66 -8.54
C ALA A 240 16.62 4.88 -9.46
N ARG A 241 16.20 6.07 -9.00
CA ARG A 241 16.35 7.33 -9.75
C ARG A 241 17.81 7.79 -9.92
N LEU A 242 18.67 7.47 -8.95
CA LEU A 242 20.10 7.78 -9.03
C LEU A 242 20.87 6.83 -9.96
N SER A 243 20.28 5.64 -10.23
CA SER A 243 20.88 4.60 -11.07
C SER A 243 20.37 4.61 -12.51
N ALA A 244 19.44 5.51 -12.85
CA ALA A 244 18.82 5.67 -14.17
C ALA A 244 19.46 6.83 -14.94
#